data_9d1941c88ae9aea219ea21ff464afcbf
#
_entry.id   9d1941c88ae9aea219ea21ff464afcbf
#
_cell.length_a   1.000
_cell.length_b   1.000
_cell.length_c   1.000
_cell.angle_alpha   90.00
_cell.angle_beta   90.00
_cell.angle_gamma   90.00
#
_symmetry.space_group_name_H-M   'P 1'
#
loop_
_entity.id
_entity.type
_entity.pdbx_description
1 polymer ?
#
loop_
_entity_poly.entity_id
_entity_poly.type
_entity_poly.pdbx_seq_one_letter_code
_entity_poly.pdbx_strand_id
1 'polypeptide(L)'
;LIALQVIHHNNLKTVAITGSEDSTLANSTDLLLKVDIAEEADPTKLAPTSSTTATLVMGDALLIAIEKEKAFKRENFALYHPGGSIGKLLLQNVKNAMHTKIPYVHTSTPINDVIYRISDFAVGMTLVKNDDEKVIGIVTDGDIRKKFLDISQVKNSTAKDYMTEGFISINQEARNSAAWKKMAAHNISNLVVLDDNEEVVGIITIHDVLD
;
A
#
# COMPACT_ATOMS: atom_id res chain seq x y z
N LEU A 1 1.12 -40.84 6.42
CA LEU A 1 1.34 -40.65 7.89
C LEU A 1 2.80 -40.42 8.29
N ILE A 2 3.78 -40.63 7.39
CA ILE A 2 5.21 -40.36 7.67
C ILE A 2 5.43 -38.92 8.15
N ALA A 3 4.76 -37.92 7.56
CA ALA A 3 4.86 -36.52 7.98
C ALA A 3 4.47 -36.31 9.46
N LEU A 4 3.44 -37.01 9.95
CA LEU A 4 3.02 -36.93 11.37
C LEU A 4 4.08 -37.44 12.33
N GLN A 5 4.84 -38.48 11.96
CA GLN A 5 5.96 -38.97 12.78
C GLN A 5 7.04 -37.90 12.97
N VAL A 6 7.37 -37.18 11.89
CA VAL A 6 8.34 -36.05 11.96
C VAL A 6 7.81 -34.92 12.82
N ILE A 7 6.52 -34.56 12.67
CA ILE A 7 5.87 -33.52 13.44
C ILE A 7 5.87 -33.86 14.94
N HIS A 8 5.48 -35.06 15.28
CA HIS A 8 5.45 -35.56 16.67
C HIS A 8 6.87 -35.65 17.27
N HIS A 9 7.86 -36.06 16.47
CA HIS A 9 9.27 -36.07 16.91
C HIS A 9 9.75 -34.68 17.33
N ASN A 10 9.23 -33.60 16.69
CA ASN A 10 9.54 -32.22 17.02
C ASN A 10 8.60 -31.62 18.09
N ASN A 11 7.77 -32.42 18.76
CA ASN A 11 6.80 -32.01 19.79
C ASN A 11 5.82 -30.90 19.30
N LEU A 12 5.47 -30.90 18.02
CA LEU A 12 4.49 -29.97 17.47
C LEU A 12 3.08 -30.54 17.63
N LYS A 13 2.13 -29.71 18.03
CA LYS A 13 0.72 -30.06 18.12
C LYS A 13 0.10 -30.18 16.74
N THR A 14 -0.78 -31.12 16.59
CA THR A 14 -1.45 -31.46 15.34
C THR A 14 -2.97 -31.37 15.45
N VAL A 15 -3.60 -30.87 14.37
CA VAL A 15 -5.05 -30.80 14.24
C VAL A 15 -5.46 -31.51 12.96
N ALA A 16 -6.36 -32.50 13.05
CA ALA A 16 -6.96 -33.12 11.88
C ALA A 16 -8.27 -32.41 11.52
N ILE A 17 -8.49 -32.21 10.23
CA ILE A 17 -9.82 -31.85 9.69
C ILE A 17 -10.24 -33.05 8.82
N THR A 18 -11.23 -33.79 9.27
CA THR A 18 -11.70 -35.00 8.58
C THR A 18 -13.14 -35.34 8.94
N GLY A 19 -13.83 -36.09 8.08
CA GLY A 19 -15.22 -36.48 8.27
C GLY A 19 -15.42 -37.65 9.24
N SER A 20 -14.41 -38.49 9.49
CA SER A 20 -14.52 -39.66 10.34
C SER A 20 -13.64 -39.58 11.58
N GLU A 21 -14.24 -39.83 12.76
CA GLU A 21 -13.54 -39.90 14.05
C GLU A 21 -12.65 -41.11 14.12
N ASP A 22 -13.03 -42.20 13.44
CA ASP A 22 -12.31 -43.49 13.45
C ASP A 22 -11.22 -43.55 12.36
N SER A 23 -10.98 -42.46 11.63
CA SER A 23 -9.97 -42.44 10.58
C SER A 23 -8.56 -42.54 11.18
N THR A 24 -7.64 -43.12 10.42
CA THR A 24 -6.21 -43.15 10.80
C THR A 24 -5.66 -41.76 11.05
N LEU A 25 -6.13 -40.75 10.31
CA LEU A 25 -5.72 -39.36 10.50
C LEU A 25 -6.20 -38.81 11.85
N ALA A 26 -7.50 -39.00 12.18
CA ALA A 26 -8.06 -38.54 13.44
C ALA A 26 -7.34 -39.14 14.63
N ASN A 27 -7.10 -40.48 14.59
CA ASN A 27 -6.43 -41.22 15.64
C ASN A 27 -4.93 -40.94 15.79
N SER A 28 -4.34 -40.24 14.82
CA SER A 28 -2.90 -39.90 14.80
C SER A 28 -2.61 -38.43 15.11
N THR A 29 -3.60 -37.63 15.54
CA THR A 29 -3.46 -36.22 15.83
C THR A 29 -3.95 -35.86 17.23
N ASP A 30 -3.48 -34.70 17.74
CA ASP A 30 -3.81 -34.22 19.10
C ASP A 30 -5.26 -33.72 19.21
N LEU A 31 -5.80 -33.14 18.12
CA LEU A 31 -7.15 -32.55 18.08
C LEU A 31 -7.84 -32.91 16.76
N LEU A 32 -9.12 -33.19 16.83
CA LEU A 32 -9.99 -33.41 15.68
C LEU A 32 -10.99 -32.28 15.53
N LEU A 33 -11.05 -31.71 14.33
CA LEU A 33 -12.16 -30.89 13.85
C LEU A 33 -12.96 -31.73 12.85
N LYS A 34 -14.10 -32.27 13.30
CA LYS A 34 -14.93 -33.12 12.46
C LYS A 34 -15.69 -32.31 11.42
N VAL A 35 -15.55 -32.67 10.15
CA VAL A 35 -16.28 -32.09 9.02
C VAL A 35 -17.04 -33.20 8.32
N ASP A 36 -18.18 -33.54 8.89
CA ASP A 36 -19.06 -34.59 8.38
C ASP A 36 -20.02 -33.98 7.34
N ILE A 37 -20.22 -34.68 6.24
CA ILE A 37 -21.17 -34.35 5.18
C ILE A 37 -22.11 -35.54 4.93
N ALA A 38 -23.36 -35.26 4.56
CA ALA A 38 -24.32 -36.28 4.24
C ALA A 38 -23.96 -37.03 2.93
N GLU A 39 -23.59 -36.26 1.90
CA GLU A 39 -23.17 -36.83 0.60
C GLU A 39 -22.43 -35.78 -0.24
N GLU A 40 -21.66 -36.25 -1.21
CA GLU A 40 -21.07 -35.36 -2.23
C GLU A 40 -22.13 -34.85 -3.20
N ALA A 41 -21.98 -33.60 -3.65
CA ALA A 41 -22.90 -32.97 -4.59
C ALA A 41 -22.74 -33.48 -6.04
N ASP A 42 -21.61 -34.14 -6.33
CA ASP A 42 -21.39 -34.78 -7.62
C ASP A 42 -22.44 -35.87 -7.88
N PRO A 43 -23.04 -35.94 -9.09
CA PRO A 43 -24.07 -36.92 -9.42
C PRO A 43 -23.61 -38.38 -9.22
N THR A 44 -22.32 -38.66 -9.39
CA THR A 44 -21.72 -39.96 -9.17
C THR A 44 -21.35 -40.22 -7.70
N LYS A 45 -21.33 -39.15 -6.88
CA LYS A 45 -20.90 -39.14 -5.47
C LYS A 45 -19.44 -39.58 -5.26
N LEU A 46 -18.62 -39.49 -6.32
CA LEU A 46 -17.19 -39.86 -6.30
C LEU A 46 -16.27 -38.64 -6.21
N ALA A 47 -16.63 -37.56 -6.89
CA ALA A 47 -15.81 -36.37 -6.86
C ALA A 47 -16.01 -35.59 -5.55
N PRO A 48 -14.95 -35.22 -4.83
CA PRO A 48 -15.04 -34.45 -3.60
C PRO A 48 -15.51 -33.02 -3.93
N THR A 49 -16.67 -32.67 -3.45
CA THR A 49 -17.36 -31.37 -3.71
C THR A 49 -17.85 -30.76 -2.40
N SER A 50 -18.86 -31.39 -1.76
CA SER A 50 -19.38 -30.97 -0.46
C SER A 50 -18.29 -31.06 0.62
N SER A 51 -17.52 -32.15 0.63
CA SER A 51 -16.43 -32.35 1.60
C SER A 51 -15.32 -31.33 1.48
N THR A 52 -14.88 -31.01 0.26
CA THR A 52 -13.84 -30.00 0.04
C THR A 52 -14.32 -28.61 0.44
N THR A 53 -15.55 -28.26 0.09
CA THR A 53 -16.16 -26.97 0.48
C THR A 53 -16.27 -26.85 1.99
N ALA A 54 -16.79 -27.87 2.66
CA ALA A 54 -16.94 -27.87 4.12
C ALA A 54 -15.57 -27.80 4.84
N THR A 55 -14.55 -28.50 4.30
CA THR A 55 -13.18 -28.44 4.83
C THR A 55 -12.58 -27.04 4.68
N LEU A 56 -12.79 -26.37 3.54
CA LEU A 56 -12.34 -25.02 3.32
C LEU A 56 -12.98 -24.04 4.32
N VAL A 57 -14.31 -24.11 4.47
CA VAL A 57 -15.04 -23.27 5.44
C VAL A 57 -14.56 -23.51 6.87
N MET A 58 -14.29 -24.75 7.26
CA MET A 58 -13.74 -25.08 8.60
C MET A 58 -12.34 -24.47 8.77
N GLY A 59 -11.49 -24.54 7.73
CA GLY A 59 -10.17 -23.93 7.73
C GLY A 59 -10.23 -22.41 7.90
N ASP A 60 -11.11 -21.75 7.16
CA ASP A 60 -11.32 -20.30 7.25
C ASP A 60 -11.85 -19.90 8.64
N ALA A 61 -12.80 -20.66 9.20
CA ALA A 61 -13.32 -20.43 10.54
C ALA A 61 -12.22 -20.55 11.60
N LEU A 62 -11.34 -21.55 11.48
CA LEU A 62 -10.21 -21.75 12.37
C LEU A 62 -9.22 -20.59 12.25
N LEU A 63 -8.90 -20.15 11.02
CA LEU A 63 -8.03 -19.00 10.78
C LEU A 63 -8.56 -17.75 11.48
N ILE A 64 -9.84 -17.41 11.28
CA ILE A 64 -10.47 -16.24 11.88
C ILE A 64 -10.46 -16.33 13.43
N ALA A 65 -10.71 -17.53 13.98
CA ALA A 65 -10.66 -17.74 15.43
C ALA A 65 -9.25 -17.50 15.99
N ILE A 66 -8.20 -17.98 15.31
CA ILE A 66 -6.80 -17.80 15.71
C ILE A 66 -6.38 -16.33 15.57
N GLU A 67 -6.76 -15.66 14.48
CA GLU A 67 -6.48 -14.23 14.27
C GLU A 67 -7.08 -13.39 15.40
N LYS A 68 -8.32 -13.69 15.77
CA LYS A 68 -9.02 -12.98 16.86
C LYS A 68 -8.37 -13.24 18.22
N GLU A 69 -8.03 -14.49 18.54
CA GLU A 69 -7.37 -14.86 19.78
C GLU A 69 -5.98 -14.21 19.91
N LYS A 70 -5.22 -14.18 18.81
CA LYS A 70 -3.89 -13.55 18.78
C LYS A 70 -3.91 -12.03 18.60
N ALA A 71 -5.07 -11.39 18.53
CA ALA A 71 -5.23 -9.98 18.20
C ALA A 71 -4.40 -9.59 16.96
N PHE A 72 -4.44 -10.45 15.93
CA PHE A 72 -3.66 -10.28 14.71
C PHE A 72 -4.06 -9.01 13.97
N LYS A 73 -3.08 -8.20 13.58
CA LYS A 73 -3.27 -6.91 12.92
C LYS A 73 -2.64 -6.88 11.53
N ARG A 74 -3.02 -5.87 10.74
CA ARG A 74 -2.44 -5.68 9.39
C ARG A 74 -0.91 -5.55 9.41
N GLU A 75 -0.35 -4.96 10.46
CA GLU A 75 1.09 -4.83 10.68
C GLU A 75 1.76 -6.20 10.85
N ASN A 76 1.09 -7.14 11.49
CA ASN A 76 1.59 -8.51 11.61
C ASN A 76 1.60 -9.22 10.24
N PHE A 77 0.54 -9.02 9.43
CA PHE A 77 0.48 -9.55 8.07
C PHE A 77 1.61 -9.00 7.20
N ALA A 78 1.89 -7.69 7.31
CA ALA A 78 2.94 -7.02 6.57
C ALA A 78 4.34 -7.63 6.83
N LEU A 79 4.62 -8.07 8.07
CA LEU A 79 5.88 -8.73 8.44
C LEU A 79 6.11 -10.05 7.68
N TYR A 80 5.03 -10.78 7.39
CA TYR A 80 5.12 -12.04 6.63
C TYR A 80 5.08 -11.83 5.12
N HIS A 81 4.59 -10.66 4.66
CA HIS A 81 4.49 -10.29 3.24
C HIS A 81 5.13 -8.91 2.95
N PRO A 82 6.42 -8.72 3.25
CA PRO A 82 7.08 -7.41 3.17
C PRO A 82 7.17 -6.85 1.75
N GLY A 83 7.21 -7.72 0.74
CA GLY A 83 7.29 -7.32 -0.68
C GLY A 83 5.96 -6.99 -1.33
N GLY A 84 4.83 -7.24 -0.67
CA GLY A 84 3.50 -6.89 -1.20
C GLY A 84 3.13 -5.43 -0.91
N SER A 85 2.09 -4.92 -1.58
CA SER A 85 1.60 -3.53 -1.39
C SER A 85 1.29 -3.19 0.08
N ILE A 86 0.72 -4.13 0.85
CA ILE A 86 0.47 -3.95 2.28
C ILE A 86 1.79 -3.85 3.05
N GLY A 87 2.79 -4.66 2.70
CA GLY A 87 4.12 -4.63 3.34
C GLY A 87 4.82 -3.29 3.09
N LYS A 88 4.88 -2.86 1.84
CA LYS A 88 5.46 -1.56 1.45
C LYS A 88 4.76 -0.40 2.15
N LEU A 89 3.43 -0.37 2.13
CA LEU A 89 2.64 0.69 2.77
C LEU A 89 2.89 0.80 4.27
N LEU A 90 2.97 -0.33 4.98
CA LEU A 90 3.02 -0.35 6.44
C LEU A 90 4.45 -0.37 7.02
N LEU A 91 5.42 -0.93 6.30
CA LEU A 91 6.77 -1.15 6.81
C LEU A 91 7.82 -0.19 6.22
N GLN A 92 7.61 0.34 5.01
CA GLN A 92 8.57 1.24 4.39
C GLN A 92 8.39 2.69 4.84
N ASN A 93 9.51 3.41 4.88
CA ASN A 93 9.54 4.85 5.11
C ASN A 93 9.50 5.58 3.77
N VAL A 94 8.98 6.81 3.80
CA VAL A 94 8.89 7.73 2.66
C VAL A 94 10.22 7.87 1.91
N LYS A 95 11.34 7.97 2.62
CA LYS A 95 12.70 8.07 2.02
C LYS A 95 13.07 6.94 1.08
N ASN A 96 12.46 5.76 1.24
CA ASN A 96 12.75 4.58 0.42
C ASN A 96 11.93 4.54 -0.87
N ALA A 97 10.86 5.37 -0.95
CA ALA A 97 9.93 5.40 -2.08
C ALA A 97 9.93 6.75 -2.81
N MET A 98 10.41 7.84 -2.18
CA MET A 98 10.37 9.19 -2.75
C MET A 98 11.28 9.37 -3.97
N HIS A 99 10.90 10.28 -4.83
CA HIS A 99 11.75 10.81 -5.89
C HIS A 99 12.71 11.86 -5.32
N THR A 100 14.02 11.64 -5.47
CA THR A 100 15.06 12.57 -5.02
C THR A 100 15.47 13.60 -6.08
N LYS A 101 15.11 13.36 -7.36
CA LYS A 101 15.25 14.36 -8.42
C LYS A 101 14.03 15.26 -8.37
N ILE A 102 14.22 16.49 -7.90
CA ILE A 102 13.13 17.43 -7.64
C ILE A 102 13.07 18.46 -8.77
N PRO A 103 11.91 18.62 -9.44
CA PRO A 103 11.74 19.68 -10.43
C PRO A 103 11.56 21.04 -9.72
N TYR A 104 12.48 21.95 -9.95
CA TYR A 104 12.41 23.33 -9.49
C TYR A 104 12.22 24.28 -10.66
N VAL A 105 11.44 25.33 -10.42
CA VAL A 105 11.30 26.51 -11.30
C VAL A 105 11.34 27.78 -10.45
N HIS A 106 11.58 28.93 -11.07
CA HIS A 106 11.45 30.23 -10.42
C HIS A 106 10.07 30.84 -10.67
N THR A 107 9.67 31.79 -9.84
CA THR A 107 8.41 32.55 -10.00
C THR A 107 8.24 33.13 -11.40
N SER A 108 9.34 33.56 -12.03
CA SER A 108 9.37 34.16 -13.37
C SER A 108 9.45 33.16 -14.52
N THR A 109 9.56 31.86 -14.23
CA THR A 109 9.67 30.81 -15.28
C THR A 109 8.41 30.80 -16.15
N PRO A 110 8.52 30.88 -17.50
CA PRO A 110 7.36 30.80 -18.39
C PRO A 110 6.57 29.52 -18.21
N ILE A 111 5.26 29.59 -18.32
CA ILE A 111 4.38 28.44 -18.04
C ILE A 111 4.68 27.22 -18.94
N ASN A 112 5.09 27.42 -20.18
CA ASN A 112 5.46 26.33 -21.08
C ASN A 112 6.65 25.52 -20.54
N ASP A 113 7.63 26.19 -19.94
CA ASP A 113 8.80 25.55 -19.33
C ASP A 113 8.41 24.84 -18.04
N VAL A 114 7.45 25.39 -17.28
CA VAL A 114 6.85 24.72 -16.10
C VAL A 114 6.18 23.42 -16.51
N ILE A 115 5.34 23.43 -17.56
CA ILE A 115 4.65 22.25 -18.09
C ILE A 115 5.66 21.21 -18.54
N TYR A 116 6.70 21.62 -19.26
CA TYR A 116 7.76 20.74 -19.69
C TYR A 116 8.45 20.07 -18.50
N ARG A 117 8.79 20.84 -17.46
CA ARG A 117 9.40 20.31 -16.22
C ARG A 117 8.53 19.28 -15.55
N ILE A 118 7.24 19.55 -15.36
CA ILE A 118 6.31 18.60 -14.74
C ILE A 118 6.25 17.30 -15.54
N SER A 119 6.20 17.40 -16.87
CA SER A 119 6.15 16.24 -17.77
C SER A 119 7.45 15.44 -17.78
N ASP A 120 8.60 16.11 -17.78
CA ASP A 120 9.93 15.46 -17.84
C ASP A 120 10.22 14.66 -16.56
N PHE A 121 9.82 15.20 -15.40
CA PHE A 121 10.04 14.52 -14.11
C PHE A 121 8.96 13.51 -13.75
N ALA A 122 7.81 13.55 -14.40
CA ALA A 122 6.69 12.61 -14.23
C ALA A 122 6.16 12.47 -12.77
N VAL A 123 6.37 13.52 -11.94
CA VAL A 123 5.89 13.55 -10.55
C VAL A 123 4.61 14.39 -10.38
N GLY A 124 4.04 14.92 -11.48
CA GLY A 124 2.78 15.66 -11.50
C GLY A 124 2.81 17.02 -10.82
N MET A 125 3.99 17.54 -10.45
CA MET A 125 4.17 18.84 -9.81
C MET A 125 5.60 19.38 -9.97
N THR A 126 5.78 20.69 -9.74
CA THR A 126 7.09 21.32 -9.59
C THR A 126 7.08 22.25 -8.38
N LEU A 127 8.24 22.46 -7.77
CA LEU A 127 8.43 23.40 -6.68
C LEU A 127 8.85 24.75 -7.22
N VAL A 128 8.28 25.83 -6.68
CA VAL A 128 8.55 27.20 -7.10
C VAL A 128 9.44 27.88 -6.08
N LYS A 129 10.57 28.40 -6.56
CA LYS A 129 11.51 29.18 -5.78
C LYS A 129 11.33 30.68 -6.01
N ASN A 130 11.59 31.48 -4.98
CA ASN A 130 11.73 32.90 -5.08
C ASN A 130 13.17 33.31 -5.44
N ASP A 131 13.44 34.61 -5.48
CA ASP A 131 14.76 35.17 -5.81
C ASP A 131 15.82 34.89 -4.74
N ASP A 132 15.41 34.54 -3.52
CA ASP A 132 16.27 34.09 -2.41
C ASP A 132 16.53 32.56 -2.42
N GLU A 133 16.19 31.86 -3.51
CA GLU A 133 16.28 30.41 -3.68
C GLU A 133 15.42 29.58 -2.69
N LYS A 134 14.50 30.20 -1.97
CA LYS A 134 13.58 29.52 -1.06
C LYS A 134 12.36 28.98 -1.81
N VAL A 135 11.97 27.77 -1.48
CA VAL A 135 10.73 27.17 -1.98
C VAL A 135 9.53 27.83 -1.32
N ILE A 136 8.72 28.53 -2.11
CA ILE A 136 7.58 29.31 -1.62
C ILE A 136 6.22 28.74 -2.03
N GLY A 137 6.20 27.76 -2.93
CA GLY A 137 4.96 27.15 -3.40
C GLY A 137 5.18 26.05 -4.39
N ILE A 138 4.11 25.60 -4.97
CA ILE A 138 4.06 24.49 -5.94
C ILE A 138 3.18 24.84 -7.13
N VAL A 139 3.46 24.24 -8.29
CA VAL A 139 2.54 24.17 -9.43
C VAL A 139 2.28 22.70 -9.73
N THR A 140 1.02 22.30 -9.78
CA THR A 140 0.58 20.93 -10.10
C THR A 140 -0.12 20.86 -11.45
N ASP A 141 -0.25 19.66 -12.02
CA ASP A 141 -1.08 19.42 -13.22
C ASP A 141 -2.53 19.92 -13.02
N GLY A 142 -3.03 19.83 -11.79
CA GLY A 142 -4.36 20.32 -11.42
C GLY A 142 -4.48 21.84 -11.54
N ASP A 143 -3.45 22.57 -11.10
CA ASP A 143 -3.43 24.04 -11.16
C ASP A 143 -3.38 24.52 -12.60
N ILE A 144 -2.58 23.86 -13.42
CA ILE A 144 -2.49 24.13 -14.85
C ILE A 144 -3.86 23.89 -15.51
N ARG A 145 -4.47 22.73 -15.32
CA ARG A 145 -5.77 22.41 -15.93
C ARG A 145 -6.89 23.37 -15.54
N LYS A 146 -6.93 23.84 -14.28
CA LYS A 146 -7.95 24.78 -13.81
C LYS A 146 -7.87 26.14 -14.50
N LYS A 147 -6.66 26.62 -14.82
CA LYS A 147 -6.43 27.94 -15.41
C LYS A 147 -6.32 27.91 -16.95
N PHE A 148 -6.19 26.73 -17.55
CA PHE A 148 -6.04 26.56 -19.01
C PHE A 148 -7.32 26.84 -19.83
N LEU A 149 -8.39 27.27 -19.18
CA LEU A 149 -9.68 27.56 -19.83
C LEU A 149 -9.62 28.83 -20.72
N ASP A 150 -8.58 29.66 -20.58
CA ASP A 150 -8.37 30.86 -21.40
C ASP A 150 -6.97 30.86 -22.06
N ILE A 151 -6.91 30.28 -23.28
CA ILE A 151 -5.68 30.13 -24.07
C ILE A 151 -5.00 31.47 -24.37
N SER A 152 -5.74 32.59 -24.39
CA SER A 152 -5.20 33.92 -24.69
C SER A 152 -4.27 34.44 -23.60
N GLN A 153 -4.44 33.99 -22.35
CA GLN A 153 -3.66 34.41 -21.20
C GLN A 153 -2.39 33.56 -21.00
N VAL A 154 -2.33 32.35 -21.59
CA VAL A 154 -1.21 31.41 -21.41
C VAL A 154 0.12 31.93 -21.98
N LYS A 155 0.08 32.68 -23.08
CA LYS A 155 1.29 33.10 -23.81
C LYS A 155 2.28 33.96 -23.02
N ASN A 156 1.83 34.70 -22.01
CA ASN A 156 2.67 35.60 -21.22
C ASN A 156 2.66 35.31 -19.72
N SER A 157 2.12 34.13 -19.32
CA SER A 157 2.04 33.77 -17.92
C SER A 157 3.29 33.00 -17.44
N THR A 158 3.53 33.07 -16.15
CA THR A 158 4.69 32.51 -15.46
C THR A 158 4.26 31.53 -14.37
N ALA A 159 5.21 30.84 -13.75
CA ALA A 159 4.97 29.97 -12.61
C ALA A 159 4.17 30.66 -11.50
N LYS A 160 4.45 31.96 -11.24
CA LYS A 160 3.76 32.75 -10.22
C LYS A 160 2.25 32.81 -10.43
N ASP A 161 1.81 32.88 -11.69
CA ASP A 161 0.38 32.99 -12.00
C ASP A 161 -0.39 31.71 -11.74
N TYR A 162 0.29 30.55 -11.70
CA TYR A 162 -0.29 29.22 -11.49
C TYR A 162 0.02 28.64 -10.11
N MET A 163 0.98 29.20 -9.41
CA MET A 163 1.47 28.70 -8.14
C MET A 163 0.38 28.72 -7.06
N THR A 164 0.33 27.65 -6.30
CA THR A 164 -0.29 27.61 -4.97
C THR A 164 0.80 27.93 -3.96
N GLU A 165 0.59 28.96 -3.13
CA GLU A 165 1.52 29.36 -2.08
C GLU A 165 1.58 28.28 -0.98
N GLY A 166 2.81 27.98 -0.55
CA GLY A 166 3.08 26.90 0.39
C GLY A 166 2.91 25.51 -0.23
N PHE A 167 3.04 24.50 0.60
CA PHE A 167 2.88 23.10 0.19
C PHE A 167 2.58 22.22 1.41
N ILE A 168 1.99 21.07 1.15
CA ILE A 168 1.79 20.03 2.18
C ILE A 168 3.00 19.11 2.13
N SER A 169 3.67 18.94 3.27
CA SER A 169 4.90 18.17 3.38
C SER A 169 4.74 16.96 4.29
N ILE A 170 5.73 16.07 4.25
CA ILE A 170 5.88 14.95 5.17
C ILE A 170 7.38 14.75 5.47
N ASN A 171 7.70 14.30 6.68
CA ASN A 171 9.07 13.95 7.02
C ASN A 171 9.50 12.65 6.33
N GLN A 172 10.74 12.59 5.84
CA GLN A 172 11.30 11.43 5.14
C GLN A 172 11.32 10.14 5.97
N GLU A 173 11.39 10.24 7.30
CA GLU A 173 11.36 9.08 8.20
C GLU A 173 9.95 8.57 8.50
N ALA A 174 8.90 9.29 8.06
CA ALA A 174 7.53 8.84 8.21
C ALA A 174 7.28 7.56 7.41
N ARG A 175 6.29 6.77 7.84
CA ARG A 175 5.83 5.58 7.11
C ARG A 175 5.03 5.96 5.86
N ASN A 176 5.10 5.13 4.82
CA ASN A 176 4.27 5.29 3.62
C ASN A 176 2.76 5.37 3.97
N SER A 177 2.31 4.62 4.98
CA SER A 177 0.93 4.69 5.48
C SER A 177 0.53 6.07 6.02
N ALA A 178 1.47 6.82 6.60
CA ALA A 178 1.23 8.19 7.05
C ALA A 178 1.13 9.14 5.83
N ALA A 179 1.99 8.95 4.81
CA ALA A 179 1.92 9.70 3.56
C ALA A 179 0.57 9.49 2.88
N TRP A 180 0.14 8.24 2.73
CA TRP A 180 -1.16 7.90 2.15
C TRP A 180 -2.33 8.56 2.90
N LYS A 181 -2.36 8.46 4.23
CA LYS A 181 -3.40 9.09 5.06
C LYS A 181 -3.41 10.61 4.87
N LYS A 182 -2.24 11.25 4.79
CA LYS A 182 -2.12 12.69 4.61
C LYS A 182 -2.62 13.13 3.23
N MET A 183 -2.24 12.40 2.18
CA MET A 183 -2.75 12.63 0.82
C MET A 183 -4.28 12.50 0.76
N ALA A 184 -4.85 11.44 1.35
CA ALA A 184 -6.29 11.23 1.39
C ALA A 184 -7.03 12.34 2.17
N ALA A 185 -6.51 12.76 3.33
CA ALA A 185 -7.11 13.80 4.16
C ALA A 185 -7.18 15.17 3.46
N HIS A 186 -6.20 15.46 2.58
CA HIS A 186 -6.11 16.73 1.85
C HIS A 186 -6.59 16.63 0.40
N ASN A 187 -7.02 15.44 -0.04
CA ASN A 187 -7.45 15.16 -1.43
C ASN A 187 -6.37 15.57 -2.47
N ILE A 188 -5.12 15.16 -2.20
CA ILE A 188 -3.95 15.42 -3.04
C ILE A 188 -3.23 14.12 -3.37
N SER A 189 -2.47 14.11 -4.47
CA SER A 189 -1.74 12.93 -4.95
C SER A 189 -0.23 12.98 -4.68
N ASN A 190 0.28 14.09 -4.15
CA ASN A 190 1.70 14.35 -4.01
C ASN A 190 1.98 15.07 -2.68
N LEU A 191 3.13 14.77 -2.07
CA LEU A 191 3.64 15.48 -0.90
C LEU A 191 5.09 15.89 -1.15
N VAL A 192 5.45 17.06 -0.65
CA VAL A 192 6.86 17.47 -0.54
C VAL A 192 7.47 16.75 0.64
N VAL A 193 8.65 16.17 0.45
CA VAL A 193 9.34 15.43 1.51
C VAL A 193 10.42 16.31 2.11
N LEU A 194 10.40 16.42 3.43
CA LEU A 194 11.39 17.18 4.21
C LEU A 194 12.27 16.24 5.04
N ASP A 195 13.49 16.67 5.29
CA ASP A 195 14.35 16.05 6.28
C ASP A 195 14.09 16.61 7.70
N ASP A 196 14.93 16.23 8.67
CA ASP A 196 14.81 16.68 10.05
C ASP A 196 15.20 18.15 10.26
N ASN A 197 15.86 18.79 9.28
CA ASN A 197 16.20 20.20 9.27
C ASN A 197 15.16 21.07 8.53
N GLU A 198 14.02 20.46 8.15
CA GLU A 198 12.96 21.08 7.34
C GLU A 198 13.40 21.46 5.91
N GLU A 199 14.50 20.85 5.41
CA GLU A 199 14.95 21.03 4.04
C GLU A 199 14.23 20.07 3.10
N VAL A 200 13.95 20.54 1.87
CA VAL A 200 13.27 19.73 0.85
C VAL A 200 14.24 18.70 0.29
N VAL A 201 13.94 17.42 0.49
CA VAL A 201 14.78 16.28 0.05
C VAL A 201 14.13 15.40 -1.00
N GLY A 202 12.84 15.57 -1.28
CA GLY A 202 12.14 14.77 -2.28
C GLY A 202 10.69 15.16 -2.51
N ILE A 203 10.07 14.39 -3.40
CA ILE A 203 8.62 14.38 -3.64
C ILE A 203 8.17 12.92 -3.59
N ILE A 204 7.03 12.65 -2.95
CA ILE A 204 6.40 11.34 -2.97
C ILE A 204 5.01 11.43 -3.57
N THR A 205 4.70 10.52 -4.47
CA THR A 205 3.38 10.43 -5.12
C THR A 205 2.54 9.31 -4.52
N ILE A 206 1.24 9.32 -4.78
CA ILE A 206 0.33 8.27 -4.33
C ILE A 206 0.71 6.90 -4.93
N HIS A 207 1.27 6.87 -6.14
CA HIS A 207 1.74 5.65 -6.80
C HIS A 207 2.93 5.04 -6.05
N ASP A 208 3.90 5.86 -5.66
CA ASP A 208 5.08 5.41 -4.91
C ASP A 208 4.72 4.79 -3.56
N VAL A 209 3.62 5.26 -2.97
CA VAL A 209 3.15 4.78 -1.66
C VAL A 209 2.42 3.43 -1.78
N LEU A 210 1.77 3.15 -2.93
CA LEU A 210 0.92 1.98 -3.15
C LEU A 210 1.61 0.85 -3.91
N ASP A 211 2.61 1.16 -4.75
CA ASP A 211 3.41 0.21 -5.54
C ASP A 211 4.61 -0.34 -4.77
#